data_466c2cb1577f46bdf57ac1a943c62105
#
_entry.id   466c2cb1577f46bdf57ac1a943c62105
#
_cell.length_a   1.000
_cell.length_b   1.000
_cell.length_c   1.000
_cell.angle_alpha   90.00
_cell.angle_beta   90.00
_cell.angle_gamma   90.00
#
_symmetry.space_group_name_H-M   'P 1'
#
loop_
_entity.id
_entity.type
_entity.pdbx_description
1 polymer ?
#
loop_
_entity_poly.entity_id
_entity_poly.type
_entity_poly.pdbx_seq_one_letter_code
_entity_poly.pdbx_strand_id
1 'polypeptide(L)'
;MPSVTTRPCPADARAALEQAGLAPAWARLYAARGVTHPGQIAHRLPQLLPPAGLLHIERAAALLADAIAANKRLLIIADYDADGATACAVGVRGLTLLGAQVDFIVPNRLEHGYGLTPDIVRLATERRPDLIVTVDNGIAAVDGVAAANALGIPVLVTDHHLPGDALPDAACIVNPNQPGCGFASKNLAGVGVMFYVLLALRAELRERGMYATQAEPDLRTLLDLVALGTVADVVRLDANNRTLVENGLARMRAGKASAGINALFRAAGRDPARATVFDLGFMLGPRLNAAGRIDDMALGIECLLADDPTTAQRLAQQLDALNRARRDVEADMLEEALAILASFNPTDSHSLTAYQPGWHIGVIGILASRLKDKFHRPTIVLANSENGGAGGSLQPQRGPTGLPLAGELKGSGRSIPGLHLRDALDLVDKRHPGLILKFGGHAMAAGLSLPAGRHEEFSRAFETVVRELIDPADLEGVIETDGELDASDHIYQFAIELDHAVWGQGFPAPLFTATFDVMAQRVVGEKHLKLKLAREGEVFDAMRFFHPDPLPDRIRAVYALMPNEFNGQQALQLKLQHWEPAGESLQDSSCKPQGDPGLT
;
A
#
# COMPACT_ATOMS: atom_id res chain seq x y z
N MET A 1 -11.72 2.13 23.80
CA MET A 1 -12.35 2.23 22.47
C MET A 1 -11.68 3.34 21.69
N PRO A 2 -11.57 3.30 20.36
CA PRO A 2 -10.95 4.40 19.64
C PRO A 2 -11.72 5.71 19.88
N SER A 3 -11.01 6.81 20.04
CA SER A 3 -11.62 8.13 20.10
C SER A 3 -12.00 8.61 18.70
N VAL A 4 -13.14 9.28 18.57
CA VAL A 4 -13.60 9.82 17.29
C VAL A 4 -13.37 11.33 17.26
N THR A 5 -12.54 11.79 16.33
CA THR A 5 -12.21 13.21 16.17
C THR A 5 -12.63 13.72 14.79
N THR A 6 -12.88 15.02 14.68
CA THR A 6 -13.15 15.65 13.39
C THR A 6 -11.88 16.29 12.85
N ARG A 7 -11.54 15.97 11.61
CA ARG A 7 -10.38 16.53 10.92
C ARG A 7 -10.51 18.05 10.79
N PRO A 8 -9.46 18.80 11.13
CA PRO A 8 -9.46 20.25 10.96
C PRO A 8 -9.70 20.64 9.50
N CYS A 9 -10.60 21.60 9.28
CA CYS A 9 -10.87 22.15 7.96
C CYS A 9 -10.53 23.65 7.97
N PRO A 10 -9.41 24.09 7.36
CA PRO A 10 -9.04 25.50 7.28
C PRO A 10 -10.07 26.32 6.52
N ALA A 11 -10.65 27.33 7.17
CA ALA A 11 -11.75 28.12 6.62
C ALA A 11 -11.35 28.86 5.33
N ASP A 12 -10.14 29.43 5.27
CA ASP A 12 -9.66 30.15 4.09
C ASP A 12 -9.50 29.22 2.88
N ALA A 13 -8.95 28.02 3.09
CA ALA A 13 -8.80 27.01 2.04
C ALA A 13 -10.18 26.56 1.51
N ARG A 14 -11.12 26.29 2.41
CA ARG A 14 -12.50 25.93 2.06
C ARG A 14 -13.14 27.05 1.23
N ALA A 15 -13.10 28.29 1.72
CA ALA A 15 -13.70 29.42 1.02
C ALA A 15 -13.08 29.64 -0.38
N ALA A 16 -11.75 29.49 -0.52
CA ALA A 16 -11.07 29.60 -1.82
C ALA A 16 -11.55 28.53 -2.81
N LEU A 17 -11.75 27.30 -2.36
CA LEU A 17 -12.26 26.19 -3.19
C LEU A 17 -13.74 26.40 -3.57
N GLU A 18 -14.59 26.89 -2.65
CA GLU A 18 -15.99 27.23 -2.93
C GLU A 18 -16.08 28.39 -3.95
N GLN A 19 -15.28 29.43 -3.79
CA GLN A 19 -15.19 30.54 -4.76
C GLN A 19 -14.72 30.09 -6.14
N ALA A 20 -13.91 29.06 -6.21
CA ALA A 20 -13.49 28.44 -7.46
C ALA A 20 -14.55 27.50 -8.08
N GLY A 21 -15.74 27.39 -7.46
CA GLY A 21 -16.89 26.65 -7.99
C GLY A 21 -17.03 25.21 -7.50
N LEU A 22 -16.26 24.78 -6.49
CA LEU A 22 -16.48 23.46 -5.89
C LEU A 22 -17.74 23.47 -5.02
N ALA A 23 -18.50 22.38 -5.07
CA ALA A 23 -19.62 22.18 -4.15
C ALA A 23 -19.12 22.19 -2.69
N PRO A 24 -19.88 22.71 -1.72
CA PRO A 24 -19.45 22.90 -0.33
C PRO A 24 -18.91 21.62 0.33
N ALA A 25 -19.54 20.46 0.08
CA ALA A 25 -19.07 19.17 0.59
C ALA A 25 -17.67 18.84 0.06
N TRP A 26 -17.43 18.98 -1.24
CA TRP A 26 -16.14 18.75 -1.86
C TRP A 26 -15.06 19.73 -1.38
N ALA A 27 -15.41 21.03 -1.29
CA ALA A 27 -14.49 22.05 -0.78
C ALA A 27 -14.02 21.73 0.65
N ARG A 28 -14.95 21.31 1.52
CA ARG A 28 -14.66 20.87 2.89
C ARG A 28 -13.72 19.65 2.90
N LEU A 29 -14.05 18.61 2.13
CA LEU A 29 -13.26 17.37 2.10
C LEU A 29 -11.83 17.61 1.62
N TYR A 30 -11.66 18.41 0.58
CA TYR A 30 -10.34 18.73 0.04
C TYR A 30 -9.54 19.67 0.93
N ALA A 31 -10.16 20.73 1.48
CA ALA A 31 -9.50 21.65 2.40
C ALA A 31 -8.99 20.92 3.67
N ALA A 32 -9.79 19.99 4.21
CA ALA A 32 -9.40 19.16 5.34
C ALA A 32 -8.20 18.23 5.04
N ARG A 33 -7.85 18.02 3.78
CA ARG A 33 -6.68 17.24 3.32
C ARG A 33 -5.54 18.13 2.81
N GLY A 34 -5.57 19.43 3.12
CA GLY A 34 -4.52 20.38 2.78
C GLY A 34 -4.56 20.90 1.34
N VAL A 35 -5.65 20.68 0.61
CA VAL A 35 -5.85 21.31 -0.70
C VAL A 35 -6.24 22.77 -0.50
N THR A 36 -5.48 23.68 -1.10
CA THR A 36 -5.69 25.14 -1.00
C THR A 36 -6.06 25.80 -2.32
N HIS A 37 -5.90 25.07 -3.43
CA HIS A 37 -6.12 25.61 -4.77
C HIS A 37 -6.69 24.52 -5.71
N PRO A 38 -7.69 24.84 -6.56
CA PRO A 38 -8.34 23.86 -7.44
C PRO A 38 -7.38 23.17 -8.44
N GLY A 39 -6.26 23.81 -8.79
CA GLY A 39 -5.22 23.16 -9.61
C GLY A 39 -4.66 21.89 -9.01
N GLN A 40 -4.68 21.73 -7.67
CA GLN A 40 -4.17 20.51 -6.99
C GLN A 40 -5.09 19.28 -7.12
N ILE A 41 -6.31 19.46 -7.66
CA ILE A 41 -7.30 18.41 -7.87
C ILE A 41 -7.73 18.27 -9.34
N ALA A 42 -7.14 19.07 -10.24
CA ALA A 42 -7.46 19.01 -11.66
C ALA A 42 -6.83 17.80 -12.38
N HIS A 43 -5.81 17.20 -11.79
CA HIS A 43 -5.10 15.98 -12.25
C HIS A 43 -4.74 15.97 -13.74
N ARG A 44 -4.35 17.13 -14.30
CA ARG A 44 -3.94 17.26 -15.70
C ARG A 44 -2.48 16.87 -15.86
N LEU A 45 -2.13 16.03 -16.84
CA LEU A 45 -0.76 15.60 -17.09
C LEU A 45 0.27 16.74 -17.22
N PRO A 46 -0.04 17.91 -17.83
CA PRO A 46 0.89 19.05 -17.84
C PRO A 46 1.20 19.65 -16.45
N GLN A 47 0.48 19.25 -15.40
CA GLN A 47 0.72 19.67 -14.01
C GLN A 47 1.66 18.74 -13.26
N LEU A 48 2.08 17.62 -13.86
CA LEU A 48 3.14 16.78 -13.30
C LEU A 48 4.40 17.63 -13.07
N LEU A 49 5.09 17.33 -11.99
CA LEU A 49 6.38 17.95 -11.71
C LEU A 49 7.35 17.68 -12.87
N PRO A 50 8.17 18.66 -13.30
CA PRO A 50 9.09 18.46 -14.40
C PRO A 50 10.18 17.44 -14.03
N PRO A 51 10.54 16.50 -14.94
CA PRO A 51 11.60 15.51 -14.68
C PRO A 51 12.93 16.13 -14.23
N ALA A 52 13.30 17.29 -14.75
CA ALA A 52 14.53 18.00 -14.41
C ALA A 52 14.72 18.30 -12.90
N GLY A 53 13.66 18.19 -12.09
CA GLY A 53 13.76 18.29 -10.64
C GLY A 53 14.40 17.06 -9.97
N LEU A 54 14.40 15.90 -10.62
CA LEU A 54 15.05 14.69 -10.12
C LEU A 54 16.57 14.76 -10.35
N LEU A 55 17.33 14.59 -9.27
CA LEU A 55 18.79 14.62 -9.35
C LEU A 55 19.30 13.55 -10.32
N HIS A 56 20.22 13.93 -11.21
CA HIS A 56 20.85 13.09 -12.24
C HIS A 56 19.90 12.54 -13.33
N ILE A 57 18.67 12.99 -13.44
CA ILE A 57 17.71 12.48 -14.43
C ILE A 57 18.21 12.67 -15.88
N GLU A 58 18.84 13.81 -16.18
CA GLU A 58 19.41 14.11 -17.50
C GLU A 58 20.59 13.19 -17.81
N ARG A 59 21.46 12.90 -16.81
CA ARG A 59 22.55 11.94 -16.94
C ARG A 59 22.04 10.53 -17.20
N ALA A 60 20.96 10.12 -16.53
CA ALA A 60 20.31 8.84 -16.77
C ALA A 60 19.73 8.75 -18.18
N ALA A 61 19.07 9.82 -18.65
CA ALA A 61 18.54 9.92 -20.01
C ALA A 61 19.64 9.81 -21.06
N ALA A 62 20.74 10.55 -20.89
CA ALA A 62 21.89 10.48 -21.79
C ALA A 62 22.54 9.10 -21.82
N LEU A 63 22.74 8.46 -20.64
CA LEU A 63 23.29 7.10 -20.53
C LEU A 63 22.45 6.08 -21.28
N LEU A 64 21.12 6.14 -21.15
CA LEU A 64 20.19 5.26 -21.85
C LEU A 64 20.15 5.56 -23.36
N ALA A 65 20.17 6.83 -23.75
CA ALA A 65 20.20 7.23 -25.15
C ALA A 65 21.49 6.76 -25.85
N ASP A 66 22.64 6.85 -25.17
CA ASP A 66 23.93 6.31 -25.68
C ASP A 66 23.88 4.79 -25.79
N ALA A 67 23.27 4.10 -24.83
CA ALA A 67 23.10 2.65 -24.89
C ALA A 67 22.21 2.22 -26.06
N ILE A 68 21.11 2.94 -26.32
CA ILE A 68 20.23 2.72 -27.47
C ILE A 68 20.99 2.94 -28.79
N ALA A 69 21.68 4.08 -28.93
CA ALA A 69 22.43 4.43 -30.11
C ALA A 69 23.55 3.39 -30.44
N ALA A 70 24.14 2.82 -29.38
CA ALA A 70 25.15 1.77 -29.50
C ALA A 70 24.58 0.34 -29.57
N ASN A 71 23.25 0.20 -29.61
CA ASN A 71 22.55 -1.09 -29.65
C ASN A 71 22.94 -2.04 -28.51
N LYS A 72 23.15 -1.50 -27.32
CA LYS A 72 23.52 -2.22 -26.11
C LYS A 72 22.36 -3.00 -25.51
N ARG A 73 22.67 -4.12 -24.86
CA ARG A 73 21.71 -4.94 -24.12
C ARG A 73 21.52 -4.39 -22.71
N LEU A 74 20.33 -3.96 -22.40
CA LEU A 74 19.92 -3.50 -21.08
C LEU A 74 19.30 -4.67 -20.32
N LEU A 75 19.64 -4.80 -19.03
CA LEU A 75 19.03 -5.79 -18.16
C LEU A 75 18.42 -5.09 -16.95
N ILE A 76 17.11 -5.21 -16.79
CA ILE A 76 16.41 -4.70 -15.63
C ILE A 76 16.49 -5.71 -14.49
N ILE A 77 16.89 -5.26 -13.30
CA ILE A 77 16.81 -6.02 -12.05
C ILE A 77 15.69 -5.41 -11.22
N ALA A 78 14.57 -6.13 -11.09
CA ALA A 78 13.35 -5.66 -10.42
C ALA A 78 13.30 -6.07 -8.95
N ASP A 79 12.51 -5.35 -8.13
CA ASP A 79 12.05 -5.88 -6.86
C ASP A 79 10.93 -6.91 -7.06
N TYR A 80 10.66 -7.71 -6.03
CA TYR A 80 9.74 -8.87 -6.04
C TYR A 80 8.33 -8.56 -5.52
N ASP A 81 7.92 -7.31 -5.46
CA ASP A 81 6.56 -6.90 -5.11
C ASP A 81 5.80 -6.26 -6.28
N ALA A 82 4.59 -5.74 -6.02
CA ALA A 82 3.75 -5.19 -7.09
C ALA A 82 4.32 -3.88 -7.67
N ASP A 83 5.05 -3.06 -6.89
CA ASP A 83 5.70 -1.87 -7.40
C ASP A 83 6.89 -2.26 -8.28
N GLY A 84 7.78 -3.13 -7.79
CA GLY A 84 8.89 -3.66 -8.58
C GLY A 84 8.44 -4.33 -9.88
N ALA A 85 7.36 -5.14 -9.83
CA ALA A 85 6.80 -5.78 -11.02
C ALA A 85 6.24 -4.78 -12.03
N THR A 86 5.51 -3.76 -11.56
CA THR A 86 4.97 -2.71 -12.45
C THR A 86 6.07 -1.79 -12.97
N ALA A 87 7.07 -1.46 -12.14
CA ALA A 87 8.26 -0.70 -12.55
C ALA A 87 9.06 -1.43 -13.62
N CYS A 88 9.23 -2.75 -13.47
CA CYS A 88 9.84 -3.61 -14.49
C CYS A 88 9.04 -3.59 -15.81
N ALA A 89 7.73 -3.81 -15.73
CA ALA A 89 6.87 -3.81 -16.90
C ALA A 89 6.86 -2.43 -17.61
N VAL A 90 6.83 -1.33 -16.87
CA VAL A 90 6.96 0.03 -17.41
C VAL A 90 8.33 0.24 -18.04
N GLY A 91 9.40 -0.23 -17.37
CA GLY A 91 10.76 -0.16 -17.89
C GLY A 91 10.93 -0.94 -19.20
N VAL A 92 10.53 -2.21 -19.22
CA VAL A 92 10.64 -3.07 -20.43
C VAL A 92 9.82 -2.48 -21.58
N ARG A 93 8.52 -2.18 -21.35
CA ARG A 93 7.65 -1.62 -22.39
C ARG A 93 8.15 -0.26 -22.88
N GLY A 94 8.47 0.64 -21.94
CA GLY A 94 8.89 2.00 -22.29
C GLY A 94 10.23 2.05 -23.01
N LEU A 95 11.24 1.31 -22.53
CA LEU A 95 12.55 1.23 -23.19
C LEU A 95 12.45 0.58 -24.57
N THR A 96 11.64 -0.49 -24.73
CA THR A 96 11.38 -1.12 -26.03
C THR A 96 10.71 -0.14 -26.99
N LEU A 97 9.68 0.60 -26.55
CA LEU A 97 9.03 1.65 -27.35
C LEU A 97 10.01 2.74 -27.80
N LEU A 98 11.03 3.02 -26.99
CA LEU A 98 12.07 4.02 -27.28
C LEU A 98 13.27 3.44 -28.03
N GLY A 99 13.23 2.15 -28.42
CA GLY A 99 14.21 1.51 -29.32
C GLY A 99 15.33 0.75 -28.60
N ALA A 100 15.24 0.50 -27.29
CA ALA A 100 16.22 -0.29 -26.55
C ALA A 100 16.04 -1.81 -26.74
N GLN A 101 17.15 -2.56 -26.66
CA GLN A 101 17.14 -4.00 -26.40
C GLN A 101 17.15 -4.22 -24.88
N VAL A 102 16.07 -4.73 -24.32
CA VAL A 102 15.90 -4.87 -22.87
C VAL A 102 15.35 -6.23 -22.49
N ASP A 103 15.94 -6.81 -21.45
CA ASP A 103 15.49 -8.04 -20.78
C ASP A 103 15.38 -7.76 -19.28
N PHE A 104 14.86 -8.70 -18.50
CA PHE A 104 14.73 -8.52 -17.04
C PHE A 104 15.06 -9.79 -16.25
N ILE A 105 15.42 -9.58 -14.98
CA ILE A 105 15.51 -10.59 -13.94
C ILE A 105 14.81 -10.03 -12.70
N VAL A 106 14.08 -10.89 -12.00
CA VAL A 106 13.56 -10.59 -10.66
C VAL A 106 14.14 -11.60 -9.67
N PRO A 107 14.77 -11.14 -8.56
CA PRO A 107 15.29 -12.02 -7.55
C PRO A 107 14.19 -12.81 -6.85
N ASN A 108 14.40 -14.10 -6.62
CA ASN A 108 13.55 -14.84 -5.70
C ASN A 108 13.90 -14.44 -4.26
N ARG A 109 12.92 -13.90 -3.55
CA ARG A 109 13.07 -13.40 -2.16
C ARG A 109 13.68 -14.41 -1.20
N LEU A 110 13.33 -15.68 -1.38
CA LEU A 110 13.69 -16.77 -0.47
C LEU A 110 15.11 -17.28 -0.74
N GLU A 111 15.59 -17.18 -1.99
CA GLU A 111 16.87 -17.71 -2.43
C GLU A 111 17.97 -16.66 -2.49
N HIS A 112 17.63 -15.45 -2.97
CA HIS A 112 18.63 -14.43 -3.35
C HIS A 112 18.62 -13.19 -2.44
N GLY A 113 17.64 -13.06 -1.55
CA GLY A 113 17.48 -11.88 -0.69
C GLY A 113 16.85 -10.70 -1.44
N TYR A 114 17.21 -9.47 -1.03
CA TYR A 114 16.59 -8.24 -1.54
C TYR A 114 17.51 -7.49 -2.50
N GLY A 115 16.96 -7.08 -3.65
CA GLY A 115 17.58 -6.14 -4.58
C GLY A 115 18.83 -6.68 -5.28
N LEU A 116 19.68 -5.77 -5.75
CA LEU A 116 20.93 -6.10 -6.46
C LEU A 116 21.99 -6.56 -5.48
N THR A 117 22.14 -7.89 -5.32
CA THR A 117 23.21 -8.54 -4.53
C THR A 117 24.34 -9.03 -5.45
N PRO A 118 25.55 -9.34 -4.92
CA PRO A 118 26.61 -9.98 -5.73
C PRO A 118 26.17 -11.29 -6.38
N ASP A 119 25.26 -12.04 -5.76
CA ASP A 119 24.70 -13.28 -6.31
C ASP A 119 23.82 -13.00 -7.52
N ILE A 120 22.97 -11.96 -7.46
CA ILE A 120 22.14 -11.51 -8.57
C ILE A 120 23.02 -10.97 -9.71
N VAL A 121 24.10 -10.26 -9.40
CA VAL A 121 25.05 -9.82 -10.44
C VAL A 121 25.67 -11.02 -11.17
N ARG A 122 26.05 -12.10 -10.44
CA ARG A 122 26.52 -13.34 -11.08
C ARG A 122 25.48 -13.95 -12.01
N LEU A 123 24.23 -14.04 -11.57
CA LEU A 123 23.12 -14.52 -12.41
C LEU A 123 22.89 -13.61 -13.64
N ALA A 124 23.01 -12.29 -13.45
CA ALA A 124 22.87 -11.31 -14.53
C ALA A 124 23.93 -11.51 -15.64
N THR A 125 25.16 -11.97 -15.31
CA THR A 125 26.20 -12.21 -16.32
C THR A 125 25.82 -13.27 -17.36
N GLU A 126 24.93 -14.20 -17.06
CA GLU A 126 24.42 -15.20 -18.00
C GLU A 126 23.66 -14.56 -19.16
N ARG A 127 23.01 -13.40 -18.90
CA ARG A 127 22.32 -12.59 -19.91
C ARG A 127 23.25 -11.64 -20.67
N ARG A 128 24.52 -11.52 -20.26
CA ARG A 128 25.57 -10.67 -20.87
C ARG A 128 25.10 -9.23 -21.08
N PRO A 129 24.65 -8.53 -20.03
CA PRO A 129 24.20 -7.14 -20.16
C PRO A 129 25.38 -6.20 -20.40
N ASP A 130 25.13 -5.15 -21.19
CA ASP A 130 26.04 -4.02 -21.35
C ASP A 130 25.73 -2.88 -20.35
N LEU A 131 24.53 -2.90 -19.76
CA LEU A 131 24.07 -1.97 -18.73
C LEU A 131 23.01 -2.67 -17.86
N ILE A 132 23.20 -2.63 -16.54
CA ILE A 132 22.16 -3.03 -15.58
C ILE A 132 21.35 -1.79 -15.20
N VAL A 133 20.02 -1.94 -15.14
CA VAL A 133 19.09 -0.93 -14.64
C VAL A 133 18.33 -1.55 -13.45
N THR A 134 18.49 -1.03 -12.24
CA THR A 134 17.63 -1.47 -11.14
C THR A 134 16.33 -0.68 -11.14
N VAL A 135 15.22 -1.32 -10.81
CA VAL A 135 13.93 -0.65 -10.64
C VAL A 135 13.34 -1.03 -9.29
N ASP A 136 12.94 -0.02 -8.53
CA ASP A 136 12.39 -0.15 -7.19
C ASP A 136 13.36 -0.79 -6.18
N ASN A 137 14.63 -0.75 -6.48
CA ASN A 137 15.72 -1.18 -5.59
C ASN A 137 17.05 -0.56 -6.01
N GLY A 138 18.08 -0.73 -5.19
CA GLY A 138 19.45 -0.44 -5.59
C GLY A 138 20.12 0.70 -4.83
N ILE A 139 19.38 1.63 -4.19
CA ILE A 139 19.98 2.78 -3.48
C ILE A 139 20.90 2.33 -2.31
N ALA A 140 20.64 1.17 -1.73
CA ALA A 140 21.44 0.58 -0.66
C ALA A 140 22.31 -0.61 -1.13
N ALA A 141 22.36 -0.91 -2.43
CA ALA A 141 23.03 -2.08 -3.01
C ALA A 141 24.54 -1.84 -3.25
N VAL A 142 25.28 -1.39 -2.22
CA VAL A 142 26.71 -1.04 -2.32
C VAL A 142 27.54 -2.22 -2.84
N ASP A 143 27.39 -3.40 -2.24
CA ASP A 143 28.16 -4.60 -2.61
C ASP A 143 27.78 -5.12 -4.00
N GLY A 144 26.50 -5.07 -4.35
CA GLY A 144 26.01 -5.49 -5.66
C GLY A 144 26.53 -4.60 -6.78
N VAL A 145 26.50 -3.29 -6.59
CA VAL A 145 27.05 -2.32 -7.56
C VAL A 145 28.57 -2.50 -7.67
N ALA A 146 29.29 -2.70 -6.54
CA ALA A 146 30.72 -2.96 -6.57
C ALA A 146 31.06 -4.27 -7.34
N ALA A 147 30.24 -5.32 -7.18
CA ALA A 147 30.39 -6.56 -7.93
C ALA A 147 30.17 -6.36 -9.44
N ALA A 148 29.17 -5.57 -9.84
CA ALA A 148 28.92 -5.22 -11.24
C ALA A 148 30.08 -4.40 -11.83
N ASN A 149 30.57 -3.40 -11.09
CA ASN A 149 31.71 -2.57 -11.49
C ASN A 149 32.99 -3.40 -11.70
N ALA A 150 33.23 -4.39 -10.83
CA ALA A 150 34.38 -5.30 -10.94
C ALA A 150 34.32 -6.15 -12.24
N LEU A 151 33.15 -6.36 -12.80
CA LEU A 151 32.91 -7.03 -14.07
C LEU A 151 32.85 -6.05 -15.27
N GLY A 152 33.03 -4.75 -15.04
CA GLY A 152 32.93 -3.72 -16.08
C GLY A 152 31.51 -3.44 -16.55
N ILE A 153 30.48 -3.83 -15.78
CA ILE A 153 29.08 -3.62 -16.10
C ILE A 153 28.57 -2.39 -15.35
N PRO A 154 28.29 -1.26 -16.03
CA PRO A 154 27.74 -0.08 -15.40
C PRO A 154 26.32 -0.35 -14.86
N VAL A 155 25.96 0.35 -13.77
CA VAL A 155 24.63 0.24 -13.15
C VAL A 155 23.95 1.60 -13.15
N LEU A 156 22.71 1.67 -13.66
CA LEU A 156 21.77 2.76 -13.45
C LEU A 156 20.80 2.35 -12.36
N VAL A 157 20.82 3.06 -11.23
CA VAL A 157 19.88 2.83 -10.14
C VAL A 157 18.65 3.73 -10.33
N THR A 158 17.45 3.13 -10.39
CA THR A 158 16.17 3.84 -10.27
C THR A 158 15.41 3.27 -9.07
N ASP A 159 15.23 4.11 -8.06
CA ASP A 159 14.73 3.68 -6.75
C ASP A 159 14.02 4.85 -6.06
N HIS A 160 13.24 4.55 -5.03
CA HIS A 160 12.57 5.55 -4.19
C HIS A 160 12.80 5.31 -2.69
N HIS A 161 13.41 4.21 -2.33
CA HIS A 161 13.72 3.88 -0.94
C HIS A 161 14.70 4.89 -0.33
N LEU A 162 14.72 4.94 1.00
CA LEU A 162 15.69 5.77 1.72
C LEU A 162 17.09 5.19 1.56
N PRO A 163 18.11 6.04 1.35
CA PRO A 163 19.50 5.59 1.26
C PRO A 163 20.00 5.03 2.60
N GLY A 164 20.97 4.13 2.54
CA GLY A 164 21.76 3.72 3.68
C GLY A 164 22.82 4.75 4.06
N ASP A 165 23.78 4.35 4.91
CA ASP A 165 24.89 5.22 5.36
C ASP A 165 25.83 5.61 4.21
N ALA A 166 25.91 4.80 3.17
CA ALA A 166 26.68 5.06 1.96
C ALA A 166 25.85 4.80 0.72
N LEU A 167 26.07 5.60 -0.33
CA LEU A 167 25.51 5.36 -1.65
C LEU A 167 26.41 4.39 -2.45
N PRO A 168 25.82 3.54 -3.31
CA PRO A 168 26.58 2.71 -4.23
C PRO A 168 27.31 3.57 -5.27
N ASP A 169 28.49 3.13 -5.70
CA ASP A 169 29.26 3.75 -6.79
C ASP A 169 28.68 3.37 -8.17
N ALA A 170 27.41 3.72 -8.37
CA ALA A 170 26.70 3.46 -9.61
C ALA A 170 27.05 4.49 -10.70
N ALA A 171 26.94 4.08 -11.97
CA ALA A 171 27.11 4.99 -13.10
C ALA A 171 26.15 6.19 -13.02
N CYS A 172 24.93 5.96 -12.51
CA CYS A 172 23.96 7.00 -12.25
C CYS A 172 22.93 6.51 -11.21
N ILE A 173 22.45 7.42 -10.35
CA ILE A 173 21.37 7.15 -9.39
C ILE A 173 20.26 8.18 -9.60
N VAL A 174 19.03 7.70 -9.85
CA VAL A 174 17.81 8.50 -9.88
C VAL A 174 16.91 8.03 -8.74
N ASN A 175 16.84 8.84 -7.70
CA ASN A 175 16.01 8.58 -6.52
C ASN A 175 15.57 9.90 -5.90
N PRO A 176 14.27 10.16 -5.68
CA PRO A 176 13.80 11.40 -5.09
C PRO A 176 14.30 11.62 -3.65
N ASN A 177 14.67 10.53 -2.95
CA ASN A 177 15.10 10.54 -1.56
C ASN A 177 16.63 10.53 -1.38
N GLN A 178 17.41 10.48 -2.49
CA GLN A 178 18.86 10.58 -2.39
C GLN A 178 19.31 11.95 -1.87
N PRO A 179 20.43 12.06 -1.14
CA PRO A 179 20.96 13.33 -0.69
C PRO A 179 21.17 14.32 -1.84
N GLY A 180 20.76 15.57 -1.64
CA GLY A 180 20.88 16.64 -2.64
C GLY A 180 19.80 16.65 -3.72
N CYS A 181 18.87 15.72 -3.77
CA CYS A 181 17.76 15.74 -4.71
C CYS A 181 16.73 16.82 -4.33
N GLY A 182 16.46 17.76 -5.25
CA GLY A 182 15.51 18.86 -5.09
C GLY A 182 14.07 18.56 -5.56
N PHE A 183 13.78 17.33 -6.00
CA PHE A 183 12.45 16.99 -6.49
C PHE A 183 11.38 17.16 -5.40
N ALA A 184 10.31 17.89 -5.71
CA ALA A 184 9.33 18.30 -4.71
C ALA A 184 8.49 17.13 -4.15
N SER A 185 8.20 16.11 -4.96
CA SER A 185 7.54 14.89 -4.47
C SER A 185 8.58 13.88 -3.99
N LYS A 186 8.63 13.65 -2.68
CA LYS A 186 9.46 12.59 -2.06
C LYS A 186 8.71 11.25 -2.00
N ASN A 187 7.53 11.19 -2.58
CA ASN A 187 6.60 10.09 -2.42
C ASN A 187 6.39 9.28 -3.73
N LEU A 188 7.22 9.48 -4.76
CA LEU A 188 7.13 8.62 -5.94
C LEU A 188 7.35 7.16 -5.53
N ALA A 189 6.57 6.25 -6.08
CA ALA A 189 6.84 4.82 -6.07
C ALA A 189 7.94 4.48 -7.08
N GLY A 190 8.55 3.30 -7.01
CA GLY A 190 9.60 2.86 -7.95
C GLY A 190 9.14 2.91 -9.40
N VAL A 191 7.89 2.49 -9.68
CA VAL A 191 7.27 2.61 -11.00
C VAL A 191 7.18 4.07 -11.47
N GLY A 192 6.89 4.99 -10.55
CA GLY A 192 6.84 6.42 -10.83
C GLY A 192 8.21 6.97 -11.21
N VAL A 193 9.26 6.57 -10.50
CA VAL A 193 10.66 6.96 -10.82
C VAL A 193 11.04 6.46 -12.22
N MET A 194 10.76 5.19 -12.52
CA MET A 194 11.05 4.64 -13.86
C MET A 194 10.26 5.37 -14.95
N PHE A 195 9.00 5.71 -14.71
CA PHE A 195 8.21 6.48 -15.66
C PHE A 195 8.81 7.87 -15.92
N TYR A 196 9.31 8.57 -14.88
CA TYR A 196 10.01 9.85 -15.04
C TYR A 196 11.32 9.71 -15.83
N VAL A 197 12.08 8.64 -15.63
CA VAL A 197 13.28 8.33 -16.43
C VAL A 197 12.91 8.18 -17.92
N LEU A 198 11.81 7.49 -18.22
CA LEU A 198 11.33 7.34 -19.62
C LEU A 198 10.89 8.68 -20.22
N LEU A 199 10.24 9.57 -19.44
CA LEU A 199 9.89 10.91 -19.89
C LEU A 199 11.14 11.72 -20.27
N ALA A 200 12.18 11.68 -19.42
CA ALA A 200 13.44 12.36 -19.68
C ALA A 200 14.19 11.74 -20.88
N LEU A 201 14.24 10.42 -20.97
CA LEU A 201 14.85 9.71 -22.10
C LEU A 201 14.16 10.07 -23.43
N ARG A 202 12.83 10.10 -23.45
CA ARG A 202 12.09 10.51 -24.66
C ARG A 202 12.43 11.95 -25.08
N ALA A 203 12.57 12.86 -24.11
CA ALA A 203 13.00 14.24 -24.36
C ALA A 203 14.42 14.29 -24.95
N GLU A 204 15.36 13.57 -24.37
CA GLU A 204 16.74 13.46 -24.85
C GLU A 204 16.82 12.89 -26.28
N LEU A 205 16.08 11.82 -26.57
CA LEU A 205 16.02 11.22 -27.91
C LEU A 205 15.42 12.18 -28.94
N ARG A 206 14.45 13.02 -28.51
CA ARG A 206 13.89 14.09 -29.37
C ARG A 206 14.93 15.15 -29.68
N GLU A 207 15.71 15.61 -28.69
CA GLU A 207 16.79 16.58 -28.86
C GLU A 207 17.90 16.04 -29.75
N ARG A 208 18.19 14.75 -29.69
CA ARG A 208 19.11 14.06 -30.61
C ARG A 208 18.53 13.84 -32.01
N GLY A 209 17.32 14.27 -32.30
CA GLY A 209 16.69 14.21 -33.61
C GLY A 209 16.12 12.84 -33.98
N MET A 210 15.98 11.90 -33.05
CA MET A 210 15.49 10.54 -33.34
C MET A 210 14.08 10.54 -33.96
N TYR A 211 13.24 11.52 -33.59
CA TYR A 211 11.86 11.62 -34.07
C TYR A 211 11.68 12.59 -35.25
N ALA A 212 12.76 12.98 -35.95
CA ALA A 212 12.67 13.86 -37.12
C ALA A 212 11.91 13.20 -38.30
N THR A 213 11.94 11.87 -38.38
CA THR A 213 11.35 11.08 -39.49
C THR A 213 10.34 10.03 -39.03
N GLN A 214 10.14 9.85 -37.75
CA GLN A 214 9.21 8.87 -37.19
C GLN A 214 8.35 9.48 -36.04
N ALA A 215 7.19 8.87 -35.78
CA ALA A 215 6.32 9.32 -34.70
C ALA A 215 6.97 9.11 -33.32
N GLU A 216 6.84 10.11 -32.48
CA GLU A 216 7.29 10.01 -31.09
C GLU A 216 6.36 9.07 -30.28
N PRO A 217 6.91 8.11 -29.52
CA PRO A 217 6.09 7.19 -28.74
C PRO A 217 5.26 7.87 -27.65
N ASP A 218 4.02 7.43 -27.52
CA ASP A 218 3.10 7.92 -26.49
C ASP A 218 3.27 7.14 -25.18
N LEU A 219 4.06 7.66 -24.24
CA LEU A 219 4.29 7.05 -22.94
C LEU A 219 3.07 7.06 -22.02
N ARG A 220 1.98 7.80 -22.35
CA ARG A 220 0.73 7.75 -21.61
C ARG A 220 0.10 6.35 -21.64
N THR A 221 0.49 5.53 -22.61
CA THR A 221 0.06 4.12 -22.70
C THR A 221 0.50 3.28 -21.50
N LEU A 222 1.45 3.74 -20.70
CA LEU A 222 1.99 3.04 -19.52
C LEU A 222 1.33 3.47 -18.20
N LEU A 223 0.45 4.48 -18.22
CA LEU A 223 -0.10 5.07 -16.99
C LEU A 223 -1.01 4.13 -16.19
N ASP A 224 -1.61 3.13 -16.82
CA ASP A 224 -2.36 2.09 -16.11
C ASP A 224 -1.45 1.25 -15.20
N LEU A 225 -0.26 0.88 -15.67
CA LEU A 225 0.76 0.19 -14.88
C LEU A 225 1.33 1.10 -13.78
N VAL A 226 1.61 2.38 -14.12
CA VAL A 226 2.10 3.37 -13.15
C VAL A 226 1.09 3.58 -12.02
N ALA A 227 -0.20 3.66 -12.33
CA ALA A 227 -1.24 3.80 -11.31
C ALA A 227 -1.30 2.57 -10.40
N LEU A 228 -1.20 1.36 -10.97
CA LEU A 228 -1.25 0.12 -10.19
C LEU A 228 -0.09 0.05 -9.20
N GLY A 229 1.17 0.25 -9.62
CA GLY A 229 2.33 0.20 -8.73
C GLY A 229 2.28 1.31 -7.67
N THR A 230 1.99 2.55 -8.07
CA THR A 230 1.88 3.67 -7.13
C THR A 230 0.87 3.42 -5.99
N VAL A 231 -0.28 2.79 -6.30
CA VAL A 231 -1.28 2.47 -5.29
C VAL A 231 -0.90 1.24 -4.48
N ALA A 232 -0.31 0.21 -5.12
CA ALA A 232 0.05 -1.04 -4.48
C ALA A 232 1.20 -0.91 -3.48
N ASP A 233 2.14 0.02 -3.72
CA ASP A 233 3.26 0.34 -2.82
C ASP A 233 2.82 1.13 -1.58
N VAL A 234 1.58 1.67 -1.59
CA VAL A 234 1.02 2.44 -0.46
C VAL A 234 1.81 3.72 -0.17
N VAL A 235 2.48 4.29 -1.16
CA VAL A 235 3.13 5.61 -1.04
C VAL A 235 2.10 6.71 -0.79
N ARG A 236 2.55 7.79 -0.17
CA ARG A 236 1.70 8.96 0.05
C ARG A 236 1.18 9.51 -1.28
N LEU A 237 -0.15 9.65 -1.41
CA LEU A 237 -0.80 10.22 -2.58
C LEU A 237 -0.79 11.76 -2.51
N ASP A 238 0.38 12.35 -2.71
CA ASP A 238 0.50 13.80 -2.94
C ASP A 238 -0.10 14.21 -4.30
N ALA A 239 -0.10 15.49 -4.62
CA ALA A 239 -0.73 15.98 -5.86
C ALA A 239 -0.12 15.35 -7.13
N ASN A 240 1.19 15.06 -7.12
CA ASN A 240 1.87 14.44 -8.26
C ASN A 240 1.43 12.98 -8.45
N ASN A 241 1.45 12.18 -7.37
CA ASN A 241 1.00 10.80 -7.40
C ASN A 241 -0.48 10.68 -7.72
N ARG A 242 -1.35 11.55 -7.17
CA ARG A 242 -2.77 11.57 -7.54
C ARG A 242 -2.96 11.84 -9.03
N THR A 243 -2.15 12.71 -9.62
CA THR A 243 -2.20 12.96 -11.07
C THR A 243 -1.83 11.71 -11.88
N LEU A 244 -0.79 10.97 -11.49
CA LEU A 244 -0.41 9.71 -12.15
C LEU A 244 -1.54 8.67 -12.01
N VAL A 245 -2.05 8.47 -10.80
CA VAL A 245 -3.09 7.48 -10.50
C VAL A 245 -4.40 7.79 -11.24
N GLU A 246 -4.89 9.04 -11.20
CA GLU A 246 -6.14 9.41 -11.88
C GLU A 246 -6.05 9.19 -13.40
N ASN A 247 -4.93 9.56 -14.02
CA ASN A 247 -4.77 9.35 -15.46
C ASN A 247 -4.66 7.85 -15.82
N GLY A 248 -4.10 7.02 -14.97
CA GLY A 248 -4.11 5.57 -15.13
C GLY A 248 -5.52 4.98 -14.99
N LEU A 249 -6.26 5.37 -13.96
CA LEU A 249 -7.65 4.96 -13.76
C LEU A 249 -8.55 5.42 -14.92
N ALA A 250 -8.38 6.66 -15.39
CA ALA A 250 -9.12 7.18 -16.55
C ALA A 250 -8.88 6.34 -17.82
N ARG A 251 -7.64 5.85 -18.02
CA ARG A 251 -7.33 4.93 -19.13
C ARG A 251 -8.03 3.58 -18.99
N MET A 252 -8.03 3.01 -17.77
CA MET A 252 -8.72 1.75 -17.48
C MET A 252 -10.21 1.89 -17.74
N ARG A 253 -10.84 2.94 -17.19
CA ARG A 253 -12.28 3.26 -17.40
C ARG A 253 -12.63 3.48 -18.85
N ALA A 254 -11.73 4.02 -19.65
CA ALA A 254 -11.91 4.24 -21.10
C ALA A 254 -11.64 2.98 -21.95
N GLY A 255 -11.42 1.80 -21.35
CA GLY A 255 -11.13 0.55 -22.05
C GLY A 255 -9.76 0.53 -22.76
N LYS A 256 -8.81 1.39 -22.32
CA LYS A 256 -7.47 1.53 -22.89
C LYS A 256 -6.38 0.89 -22.02
N ALA A 257 -6.75 0.09 -21.05
CA ALA A 257 -5.81 -0.63 -20.20
C ALA A 257 -5.09 -1.74 -21.00
N SER A 258 -3.87 -2.08 -20.57
CA SER A 258 -3.09 -3.19 -21.12
C SER A 258 -3.83 -4.54 -20.98
N ALA A 259 -3.46 -5.54 -21.78
CA ALA A 259 -4.09 -6.85 -21.72
C ALA A 259 -3.92 -7.50 -20.33
N GLY A 260 -2.74 -7.37 -19.71
CA GLY A 260 -2.46 -7.85 -18.36
C GLY A 260 -3.36 -7.22 -17.29
N ILE A 261 -3.50 -5.89 -17.29
CA ILE A 261 -4.40 -5.18 -16.38
C ILE A 261 -5.86 -5.63 -16.56
N ASN A 262 -6.34 -5.71 -17.80
CA ASN A 262 -7.70 -6.20 -18.09
C ASN A 262 -7.91 -7.65 -17.63
N ALA A 263 -6.90 -8.50 -17.76
CA ALA A 263 -6.96 -9.90 -17.31
C ALA A 263 -7.00 -9.99 -15.77
N LEU A 264 -6.23 -9.17 -15.05
CA LEU A 264 -6.26 -9.09 -13.60
C LEU A 264 -7.63 -8.62 -13.08
N PHE A 265 -8.25 -7.60 -13.73
CA PHE A 265 -9.62 -7.18 -13.38
C PHE A 265 -10.62 -8.33 -13.55
N ARG A 266 -10.58 -9.05 -14.68
CA ARG A 266 -11.45 -10.21 -14.92
C ARG A 266 -11.22 -11.33 -13.90
N ALA A 267 -9.95 -11.66 -13.58
CA ALA A 267 -9.63 -12.65 -12.56
C ALA A 267 -10.12 -12.24 -11.17
N ALA A 268 -10.16 -10.93 -10.90
CA ALA A 268 -10.69 -10.37 -9.67
C ALA A 268 -12.23 -10.28 -9.63
N GLY A 269 -12.93 -10.59 -10.73
CA GLY A 269 -14.38 -10.41 -10.86
C GLY A 269 -14.79 -8.93 -10.84
N ARG A 270 -13.91 -8.03 -11.34
CA ARG A 270 -14.13 -6.57 -11.35
C ARG A 270 -14.21 -6.07 -12.79
N ASP A 271 -14.93 -4.96 -12.95
CA ASP A 271 -15.10 -4.29 -14.25
C ASP A 271 -14.10 -3.12 -14.37
N PRO A 272 -13.15 -3.13 -15.31
CA PRO A 272 -12.22 -2.04 -15.51
C PRO A 272 -12.90 -0.71 -15.89
N ALA A 273 -14.10 -0.72 -16.45
CA ALA A 273 -14.88 0.49 -16.73
C ALA A 273 -15.29 1.25 -15.46
N ARG A 274 -15.24 0.59 -14.31
CA ARG A 274 -15.52 1.14 -12.97
C ARG A 274 -14.30 1.13 -12.06
N ALA A 275 -13.10 1.09 -12.62
CA ALA A 275 -11.86 0.99 -11.86
C ALA A 275 -11.74 2.09 -10.80
N THR A 276 -11.36 1.71 -9.59
CA THR A 276 -11.15 2.59 -8.44
C THR A 276 -9.77 2.35 -7.83
N VAL A 277 -9.31 3.26 -6.96
CA VAL A 277 -8.10 3.05 -6.17
C VAL A 277 -8.20 1.78 -5.31
N PHE A 278 -9.39 1.48 -4.80
CA PHE A 278 -9.65 0.25 -4.05
C PHE A 278 -9.35 -1.01 -4.89
N ASP A 279 -9.74 -1.01 -6.16
CA ASP A 279 -9.45 -2.15 -7.04
C ASP A 279 -7.94 -2.34 -7.22
N LEU A 280 -7.18 -1.27 -7.42
CA LEU A 280 -5.73 -1.35 -7.57
C LEU A 280 -5.05 -1.87 -6.30
N GLY A 281 -5.37 -1.29 -5.13
CA GLY A 281 -4.72 -1.61 -3.87
C GLY A 281 -5.16 -2.93 -3.23
N PHE A 282 -6.43 -3.33 -3.38
CA PHE A 282 -7.00 -4.46 -2.66
C PHE A 282 -7.43 -5.63 -3.54
N MET A 283 -7.58 -5.42 -4.85
CA MET A 283 -7.96 -6.48 -5.77
C MET A 283 -6.80 -6.90 -6.68
N LEU A 284 -6.12 -5.97 -7.36
CA LEU A 284 -5.05 -6.29 -8.31
C LEU A 284 -3.68 -6.47 -7.62
N GLY A 285 -3.25 -5.47 -6.82
CA GLY A 285 -1.96 -5.50 -6.13
C GLY A 285 -1.71 -6.77 -5.32
N PRO A 286 -2.66 -7.26 -4.49
CA PRO A 286 -2.49 -8.49 -3.74
C PRO A 286 -2.27 -9.75 -4.59
N ARG A 287 -2.79 -9.81 -5.83
CA ARG A 287 -2.57 -10.90 -6.77
C ARG A 287 -1.13 -10.93 -7.28
N LEU A 288 -0.58 -9.77 -7.62
CA LEU A 288 0.85 -9.65 -7.95
C LEU A 288 1.71 -9.98 -6.74
N ASN A 289 1.46 -9.35 -5.59
CA ASN A 289 2.22 -9.57 -4.37
C ASN A 289 2.22 -11.03 -3.88
N ALA A 290 1.20 -11.83 -4.23
CA ALA A 290 1.16 -13.23 -3.86
C ALA A 290 2.26 -14.04 -4.56
N ALA A 291 2.58 -13.74 -5.81
CA ALA A 291 3.67 -14.40 -6.54
C ALA A 291 5.00 -14.19 -5.80
N GLY A 292 5.40 -12.96 -5.48
CA GLY A 292 6.66 -12.67 -4.78
C GLY A 292 6.72 -13.14 -3.31
N ARG A 293 5.65 -13.74 -2.77
CA ARG A 293 5.60 -14.26 -1.39
C ARG A 293 5.65 -15.78 -1.29
N ILE A 294 5.07 -16.49 -2.25
CA ILE A 294 4.91 -17.94 -2.21
C ILE A 294 5.36 -18.63 -3.51
N ASP A 295 5.76 -17.86 -4.53
CA ASP A 295 6.22 -18.36 -5.82
C ASP A 295 7.24 -17.38 -6.44
N ASP A 296 7.29 -17.26 -7.76
CA ASP A 296 8.17 -16.39 -8.53
C ASP A 296 7.41 -15.16 -9.08
N MET A 297 7.91 -13.95 -8.78
CA MET A 297 7.34 -12.70 -9.28
C MET A 297 7.47 -12.56 -10.81
N ALA A 298 8.33 -13.32 -11.46
CA ALA A 298 8.41 -13.34 -12.94
C ALA A 298 7.04 -13.57 -13.59
N LEU A 299 6.20 -14.44 -12.99
CA LEU A 299 4.82 -14.67 -13.40
C LEU A 299 3.99 -13.37 -13.44
N GLY A 300 4.16 -12.52 -12.43
CA GLY A 300 3.48 -11.21 -12.33
C GLY A 300 3.94 -10.26 -13.43
N ILE A 301 5.26 -10.16 -13.64
CA ILE A 301 5.84 -9.31 -14.68
C ILE A 301 5.42 -9.81 -16.08
N GLU A 302 5.47 -11.10 -16.34
CA GLU A 302 5.02 -11.69 -17.62
C GLU A 302 3.53 -11.41 -17.89
N CYS A 303 2.68 -11.47 -16.87
CA CYS A 303 1.28 -11.10 -16.98
C CYS A 303 1.10 -9.63 -17.42
N LEU A 304 1.88 -8.71 -16.83
CA LEU A 304 1.84 -7.28 -17.16
C LEU A 304 2.46 -6.97 -18.53
N LEU A 305 3.40 -7.80 -19.00
CA LEU A 305 4.04 -7.68 -20.31
C LEU A 305 3.26 -8.37 -21.43
N ALA A 306 2.31 -9.25 -21.12
CA ALA A 306 1.54 -9.96 -22.12
C ALA A 306 0.69 -9.00 -22.98
N ASP A 307 0.82 -9.09 -24.31
CA ASP A 307 0.02 -8.34 -25.27
C ASP A 307 -1.16 -9.17 -25.79
N ASP A 308 -1.01 -10.50 -25.84
CA ASP A 308 -2.09 -11.42 -26.20
C ASP A 308 -3.08 -11.59 -25.02
N PRO A 309 -4.39 -11.28 -25.22
CA PRO A 309 -5.39 -11.39 -24.16
C PRO A 309 -5.55 -12.80 -23.58
N THR A 310 -5.32 -13.86 -24.37
CA THR A 310 -5.44 -15.25 -23.92
C THR A 310 -4.30 -15.61 -22.98
N THR A 311 -3.08 -15.25 -23.34
CA THR A 311 -1.88 -15.42 -22.49
C THR A 311 -2.02 -14.63 -21.21
N ALA A 312 -2.41 -13.35 -21.28
CA ALA A 312 -2.65 -12.51 -20.12
C ALA A 312 -3.69 -13.13 -19.18
N GLN A 313 -4.80 -13.65 -19.73
CA GLN A 313 -5.86 -14.28 -18.93
C GLN A 313 -5.38 -15.54 -18.20
N ARG A 314 -4.59 -16.38 -18.85
CA ARG A 314 -4.02 -17.58 -18.24
C ARG A 314 -3.08 -17.21 -17.07
N LEU A 315 -2.20 -16.23 -17.27
CA LEU A 315 -1.26 -15.78 -16.24
C LEU A 315 -2.01 -15.12 -15.05
N ALA A 316 -3.01 -14.28 -15.33
CA ALA A 316 -3.84 -13.66 -14.29
C ALA A 316 -4.62 -14.68 -13.46
N GLN A 317 -5.08 -15.80 -14.05
CA GLN A 317 -5.72 -16.89 -13.32
C GLN A 317 -4.74 -17.63 -12.40
N GLN A 318 -3.49 -17.82 -12.82
CA GLN A 318 -2.43 -18.37 -11.96
C GLN A 318 -2.14 -17.46 -10.78
N LEU A 319 -2.02 -16.14 -11.00
CA LEU A 319 -1.86 -15.15 -9.93
C LEU A 319 -3.05 -15.13 -8.96
N ASP A 320 -4.27 -15.29 -9.45
CA ASP A 320 -5.46 -15.40 -8.60
C ASP A 320 -5.46 -16.67 -7.75
N ALA A 321 -5.01 -17.80 -8.31
CA ALA A 321 -4.85 -19.06 -7.57
C ALA A 321 -3.80 -18.91 -6.46
N LEU A 322 -2.65 -18.32 -6.74
CA LEU A 322 -1.62 -18.02 -5.73
C LEU A 322 -2.15 -17.08 -4.64
N ASN A 323 -2.89 -16.04 -5.01
CA ASN A 323 -3.48 -15.13 -4.02
C ASN A 323 -4.53 -15.81 -3.14
N ARG A 324 -5.30 -16.77 -3.65
CA ARG A 324 -6.22 -17.59 -2.84
C ARG A 324 -5.43 -18.46 -1.87
N ALA A 325 -4.43 -19.22 -2.35
CA ALA A 325 -3.59 -20.06 -1.49
C ALA A 325 -2.91 -19.23 -0.38
N ARG A 326 -2.36 -18.06 -0.71
CA ARG A 326 -1.80 -17.14 0.29
C ARG A 326 -2.85 -16.71 1.34
N ARG A 327 -4.10 -16.43 0.90
CA ARG A 327 -5.18 -16.02 1.82
C ARG A 327 -5.62 -17.14 2.74
N ASP A 328 -5.61 -18.37 2.26
CA ASP A 328 -5.94 -19.55 3.09
C ASP A 328 -4.87 -19.72 4.18
N VAL A 329 -3.58 -19.68 3.80
CA VAL A 329 -2.47 -19.68 4.78
C VAL A 329 -2.57 -18.51 5.78
N GLU A 330 -2.92 -17.30 5.31
CA GLU A 330 -3.12 -16.12 6.19
C GLU A 330 -4.27 -16.36 7.18
N ALA A 331 -5.37 -16.96 6.73
CA ALA A 331 -6.54 -17.22 7.57
C ALA A 331 -6.23 -18.24 8.67
N ASP A 332 -5.57 -19.36 8.30
CA ASP A 332 -5.16 -20.39 9.26
C ASP A 332 -4.17 -19.81 10.30
N MET A 333 -3.16 -19.09 9.87
CA MET A 333 -2.20 -18.44 10.76
C MET A 333 -2.86 -17.39 11.67
N LEU A 334 -3.86 -16.66 11.19
CA LEU A 334 -4.59 -15.67 11.99
C LEU A 334 -5.47 -16.36 13.04
N GLU A 335 -6.13 -17.47 12.70
CA GLU A 335 -6.93 -18.27 13.64
C GLU A 335 -6.05 -18.83 14.75
N GLU A 336 -4.92 -19.45 14.42
CA GLU A 336 -3.93 -19.92 15.39
C GLU A 336 -3.40 -18.81 16.28
N ALA A 337 -3.04 -17.64 15.69
CA ALA A 337 -2.55 -16.51 16.46
C ALA A 337 -3.60 -15.99 17.45
N LEU A 338 -4.86 -15.91 17.04
CA LEU A 338 -5.95 -15.47 17.92
C LEU A 338 -6.23 -16.48 19.03
N ALA A 339 -6.07 -17.78 18.78
CA ALA A 339 -6.19 -18.81 19.80
C ALA A 339 -5.05 -18.68 20.85
N ILE A 340 -3.80 -18.47 20.41
CA ILE A 340 -2.66 -18.23 21.30
C ILE A 340 -2.87 -16.94 22.14
N LEU A 341 -3.44 -15.92 21.52
CA LEU A 341 -3.68 -14.61 22.13
C LEU A 341 -5.04 -14.52 22.85
N ALA A 342 -5.75 -15.61 23.07
CA ALA A 342 -7.07 -15.58 23.72
C ALA A 342 -7.05 -14.95 25.13
N SER A 343 -5.93 -15.06 25.85
CA SER A 343 -5.71 -14.43 27.16
C SER A 343 -5.00 -13.08 27.08
N PHE A 344 -4.66 -12.60 25.87
CA PHE A 344 -3.97 -11.32 25.72
C PHE A 344 -4.93 -10.17 26.02
N ASN A 345 -4.55 -9.35 27.01
CA ASN A 345 -5.27 -8.15 27.36
C ASN A 345 -4.51 -6.91 26.87
N PRO A 346 -5.01 -6.16 25.88
CA PRO A 346 -4.33 -4.97 25.38
C PRO A 346 -4.12 -3.87 26.42
N THR A 347 -4.88 -3.87 27.55
CA THR A 347 -4.70 -2.85 28.61
C THR A 347 -3.44 -3.09 29.43
N ASP A 348 -2.94 -4.33 29.47
CA ASP A 348 -1.80 -4.72 30.30
C ASP A 348 -0.48 -4.70 29.51
N SER A 349 -0.53 -4.62 28.18
CA SER A 349 0.64 -4.70 27.30
C SER A 349 0.69 -3.53 26.31
N HIS A 350 1.89 -3.02 26.06
CA HIS A 350 2.14 -1.94 25.11
C HIS A 350 2.61 -2.45 23.74
N SER A 351 3.00 -3.72 23.68
CA SER A 351 3.42 -4.40 22.44
C SER A 351 2.85 -5.82 22.34
N LEU A 352 2.97 -6.44 21.18
CA LEU A 352 2.57 -7.81 20.94
C LEU A 352 3.68 -8.54 20.18
N THR A 353 4.11 -9.69 20.72
CA THR A 353 5.00 -10.62 20.01
C THR A 353 4.32 -11.97 19.91
N ALA A 354 4.20 -12.49 18.68
CA ALA A 354 3.62 -13.80 18.43
C ALA A 354 4.61 -14.69 17.68
N TYR A 355 4.67 -15.95 18.07
CA TYR A 355 5.54 -16.97 17.46
C TYR A 355 4.84 -18.30 17.36
N GLN A 356 5.01 -18.97 16.20
CA GLN A 356 4.64 -20.36 16.03
C GLN A 356 5.63 -21.02 15.04
N PRO A 357 6.16 -22.23 15.35
CA PRO A 357 7.17 -22.87 14.51
C PRO A 357 6.73 -23.15 13.07
N GLY A 358 5.40 -23.39 12.84
CA GLY A 358 4.85 -23.73 11.54
C GLY A 358 4.49 -22.57 10.64
N TRP A 359 4.61 -21.33 11.09
CA TRP A 359 4.17 -20.18 10.29
C TRP A 359 5.06 -19.90 9.07
N HIS A 360 4.42 -19.49 7.97
CA HIS A 360 5.08 -19.20 6.70
C HIS A 360 5.71 -17.81 6.69
N ILE A 361 7.04 -17.73 6.46
CA ILE A 361 7.79 -16.46 6.52
C ILE A 361 7.31 -15.40 5.52
N GLY A 362 6.79 -15.80 4.36
CA GLY A 362 6.21 -14.87 3.37
C GLY A 362 4.90 -14.22 3.84
N VAL A 363 4.25 -14.76 4.89
CA VAL A 363 2.93 -14.32 5.38
C VAL A 363 3.00 -13.60 6.73
N ILE A 364 4.07 -13.80 7.54
CA ILE A 364 4.20 -13.18 8.88
C ILE A 364 4.01 -11.66 8.88
N GLY A 365 4.44 -10.96 7.82
CA GLY A 365 4.28 -9.51 7.73
C GLY A 365 2.81 -9.07 7.56
N ILE A 366 1.99 -9.90 6.90
CA ILE A 366 0.55 -9.67 6.76
C ILE A 366 -0.13 -9.95 8.10
N LEU A 367 0.22 -11.07 8.74
CA LEU A 367 -0.28 -11.43 10.06
C LEU A 367 0.04 -10.34 11.10
N ALA A 368 1.28 -9.80 11.10
CA ALA A 368 1.64 -8.69 11.97
C ALA A 368 0.75 -7.46 11.75
N SER A 369 0.41 -7.13 10.49
CA SER A 369 -0.54 -6.05 10.20
C SER A 369 -1.93 -6.32 10.76
N ARG A 370 -2.46 -7.55 10.57
CA ARG A 370 -3.78 -7.93 11.09
C ARG A 370 -3.88 -7.85 12.62
N LEU A 371 -2.86 -8.36 13.29
CA LEU A 371 -2.81 -8.32 14.76
C LEU A 371 -2.65 -6.87 15.28
N LYS A 372 -1.78 -6.08 14.64
CA LYS A 372 -1.64 -4.65 14.93
C LYS A 372 -2.97 -3.91 14.77
N ASP A 373 -3.68 -4.13 13.67
CA ASP A 373 -4.96 -3.45 13.41
C ASP A 373 -6.05 -3.88 14.42
N LYS A 374 -6.05 -5.16 14.81
CA LYS A 374 -7.02 -5.69 15.78
C LYS A 374 -6.78 -5.20 17.21
N PHE A 375 -5.53 -5.20 17.66
CA PHE A 375 -5.18 -4.90 19.05
C PHE A 375 -4.67 -3.47 19.25
N HIS A 376 -4.43 -2.74 18.17
CA HIS A 376 -3.81 -1.41 18.16
C HIS A 376 -2.53 -1.37 18.99
N ARG A 377 -1.60 -2.30 18.73
CA ARG A 377 -0.31 -2.44 19.41
C ARG A 377 0.81 -2.64 18.40
N PRO A 378 2.00 -2.08 18.61
CA PRO A 378 3.19 -2.48 17.87
C PRO A 378 3.34 -4.00 17.95
N THR A 379 3.45 -4.65 16.80
CA THR A 379 3.36 -6.12 16.72
C THR A 379 4.55 -6.69 15.97
N ILE A 380 5.19 -7.70 16.57
CA ILE A 380 6.21 -8.53 15.93
C ILE A 380 5.67 -9.95 15.77
N VAL A 381 5.77 -10.50 14.57
CA VAL A 381 5.45 -11.91 14.29
C VAL A 381 6.70 -12.64 13.84
N LEU A 382 6.95 -13.79 14.47
CA LEU A 382 8.15 -14.60 14.29
C LEU A 382 7.80 -15.97 13.70
N ALA A 383 8.66 -16.50 12.83
CA ALA A 383 8.59 -17.85 12.28
C ALA A 383 9.98 -18.44 12.10
N ASN A 384 10.08 -19.76 11.96
CA ASN A 384 11.36 -20.41 11.66
C ASN A 384 11.82 -20.05 10.24
N SER A 385 13.13 -19.79 10.06
CA SER A 385 13.72 -19.41 8.77
C SER A 385 13.55 -20.47 7.67
N GLU A 386 13.33 -21.72 8.02
CA GLU A 386 13.22 -22.86 7.09
C GLU A 386 11.81 -23.02 6.47
N ASN A 387 10.81 -22.25 6.91
CA ASN A 387 9.41 -22.41 6.52
C ASN A 387 8.99 -21.54 5.31
N GLY A 388 9.83 -21.39 4.30
CA GLY A 388 9.54 -20.49 3.19
C GLY A 388 10.07 -20.88 1.82
N GLY A 389 10.69 -22.06 1.66
CA GLY A 389 11.21 -22.51 0.35
C GLY A 389 10.10 -22.91 -0.63
N ALA A 390 10.20 -22.54 -1.91
CA ALA A 390 9.37 -23.04 -2.99
C ALA A 390 9.45 -24.59 -3.04
N GLY A 391 8.35 -25.28 -2.70
CA GLY A 391 8.29 -26.75 -2.61
C GLY A 391 8.58 -27.34 -1.23
N GLY A 392 8.79 -26.52 -0.20
CA GLY A 392 8.97 -26.97 1.18
C GLY A 392 7.67 -27.57 1.74
N SER A 393 7.71 -28.84 2.14
CA SER A 393 6.65 -29.51 2.88
C SER A 393 6.23 -28.66 4.08
N LEU A 394 4.94 -28.47 4.27
CA LEU A 394 4.31 -27.79 5.42
C LEU A 394 4.54 -28.51 6.77
N GLN A 395 5.46 -29.48 6.85
CA GLN A 395 5.78 -30.19 8.08
C GLN A 395 7.08 -29.66 8.70
N PRO A 396 7.09 -29.29 9.99
CA PRO A 396 8.30 -28.86 10.69
C PRO A 396 9.34 -30.00 10.67
N GLN A 397 10.52 -29.72 10.13
CA GLN A 397 11.64 -30.66 10.23
C GLN A 397 12.09 -30.76 11.70
N ARG A 398 11.95 -31.94 12.25
CA ARG A 398 12.47 -32.26 13.59
C ARG A 398 13.83 -32.91 13.45
N GLY A 399 14.80 -32.45 14.22
CA GLY A 399 16.09 -33.13 14.33
C GLY A 399 15.95 -34.54 14.89
N PRO A 400 17.02 -35.37 14.84
CA PRO A 400 17.00 -36.75 15.30
C PRO A 400 16.59 -36.95 16.77
N THR A 401 16.61 -35.87 17.57
CA THR A 401 16.25 -35.84 19.00
C THR A 401 14.81 -35.33 19.24
N GLY A 402 14.04 -35.06 18.18
CA GLY A 402 12.68 -34.47 18.30
C GLY A 402 12.66 -32.99 18.69
N LEU A 403 13.82 -32.37 18.95
CA LEU A 403 13.97 -30.95 19.25
C LEU A 403 14.07 -30.14 17.94
N PRO A 404 13.60 -28.88 17.92
CA PRO A 404 13.85 -27.98 16.80
C PRO A 404 15.36 -27.84 16.56
N LEU A 405 15.79 -27.94 15.30
CA LEU A 405 17.18 -27.66 14.93
C LEU A 405 17.57 -26.24 15.40
N ALA A 406 18.82 -26.07 15.81
CA ALA A 406 19.40 -24.77 16.15
C ALA A 406 19.38 -23.89 14.89
N GLY A 407 18.30 -23.14 14.70
CA GLY A 407 18.02 -22.32 13.53
C GLY A 407 17.83 -20.85 13.91
N GLU A 408 17.60 -20.05 12.91
CA GLU A 408 17.29 -18.63 13.00
C GLU A 408 15.76 -18.43 12.92
N LEU A 409 15.21 -17.52 13.72
CA LEU A 409 13.85 -17.02 13.57
C LEU A 409 13.86 -15.77 12.69
N LYS A 410 12.99 -15.72 11.71
CA LYS A 410 12.67 -14.51 10.95
C LYS A 410 11.47 -13.81 11.56
N GLY A 411 11.60 -12.49 11.73
CA GLY A 411 10.54 -11.64 12.28
C GLY A 411 10.10 -10.56 11.31
N SER A 412 8.82 -10.25 11.35
CA SER A 412 8.25 -9.09 10.67
C SER A 412 7.45 -8.25 11.66
N GLY A 413 7.78 -6.97 11.74
CA GLY A 413 7.16 -6.02 12.65
C GLY A 413 6.29 -4.99 11.94
N ARG A 414 5.23 -4.56 12.64
CA ARG A 414 4.36 -3.45 12.23
C ARG A 414 4.10 -2.56 13.44
N SER A 415 4.22 -1.24 13.24
CA SER A 415 4.01 -0.25 14.30
C SER A 415 2.68 0.47 14.18
N ILE A 416 2.35 1.18 15.24
CA ILE A 416 1.27 2.18 15.30
C ILE A 416 1.90 3.58 15.34
N PRO A 417 1.13 4.66 15.06
CA PRO A 417 1.62 6.03 15.29
C PRO A 417 2.17 6.20 16.71
N GLY A 418 3.16 7.05 16.87
CA GLY A 418 3.82 7.29 18.15
C GLY A 418 5.06 6.44 18.42
N LEU A 419 5.26 5.31 17.72
CA LEU A 419 6.46 4.47 17.89
C LEU A 419 7.24 4.29 16.59
N HIS A 420 8.52 4.68 16.60
CA HIS A 420 9.45 4.38 15.50
C HIS A 420 10.05 2.96 15.69
N LEU A 421 9.53 1.98 14.93
CA LEU A 421 9.82 0.57 15.17
C LEU A 421 11.33 0.22 15.04
N ARG A 422 12.01 0.76 14.02
CA ARG A 422 13.45 0.52 13.84
C ARG A 422 14.26 1.02 15.04
N ASP A 423 13.93 2.19 15.58
CA ASP A 423 14.64 2.76 16.73
C ASP A 423 14.37 1.95 18.01
N ALA A 424 13.16 1.42 18.15
CA ALA A 424 12.84 0.51 19.24
C ALA A 424 13.66 -0.78 19.16
N LEU A 425 13.81 -1.36 17.95
CA LEU A 425 14.66 -2.55 17.74
C LEU A 425 16.14 -2.24 17.99
N ASP A 426 16.63 -1.09 17.55
CA ASP A 426 18.01 -0.63 17.82
C ASP A 426 18.28 -0.51 19.33
N LEU A 427 17.31 0.00 20.08
CA LEU A 427 17.44 0.10 21.54
C LEU A 427 17.40 -1.26 22.22
N VAL A 428 16.58 -2.21 21.72
CA VAL A 428 16.60 -3.60 22.20
C VAL A 428 17.97 -4.23 21.94
N ASP A 429 18.53 -4.08 20.75
CA ASP A 429 19.83 -4.66 20.38
C ASP A 429 20.97 -4.09 21.24
N LYS A 430 20.97 -2.77 21.48
CA LYS A 430 21.96 -2.10 22.35
C LYS A 430 21.88 -2.55 23.81
N ARG A 431 20.69 -2.82 24.32
CA ARG A 431 20.48 -3.23 25.73
C ARG A 431 20.68 -4.72 25.95
N HIS A 432 20.47 -5.52 24.90
CA HIS A 432 20.56 -6.97 24.94
C HIS A 432 21.45 -7.49 23.78
N PRO A 433 22.77 -7.26 23.83
CA PRO A 433 23.69 -7.64 22.76
C PRO A 433 23.57 -9.12 22.38
N GLY A 434 23.43 -9.40 21.09
CA GLY A 434 23.29 -10.76 20.55
C GLY A 434 21.89 -11.37 20.72
N LEU A 435 20.90 -10.62 21.18
CA LEU A 435 19.49 -11.03 21.17
C LEU A 435 18.90 -10.88 19.77
N ILE A 436 19.28 -9.84 19.02
CA ILE A 436 18.95 -9.64 17.62
C ILE A 436 20.19 -9.94 16.78
N LEU A 437 20.08 -10.82 15.77
CA LEU A 437 21.17 -11.14 14.84
C LEU A 437 21.29 -10.09 13.74
N LYS A 438 20.15 -9.62 13.25
CA LYS A 438 20.04 -8.61 12.20
C LYS A 438 18.67 -7.96 12.27
N PHE A 439 18.60 -6.68 12.02
CA PHE A 439 17.32 -5.97 11.83
C PHE A 439 17.47 -4.84 10.81
N GLY A 440 16.34 -4.39 10.27
CA GLY A 440 16.27 -3.27 9.35
C GLY A 440 14.82 -2.90 9.05
N GLY A 441 14.63 -1.72 8.52
CA GLY A 441 13.29 -1.21 8.19
C GLY A 441 13.14 0.27 8.53
N HIS A 442 11.90 0.69 8.74
CA HIS A 442 11.48 2.08 8.92
C HIS A 442 10.59 2.23 10.16
N ALA A 443 10.02 3.42 10.33
CA ALA A 443 9.17 3.75 11.47
C ALA A 443 7.99 2.78 11.65
N MET A 444 7.31 2.41 10.56
CA MET A 444 6.05 1.64 10.63
C MET A 444 6.20 0.16 10.34
N ALA A 445 7.32 -0.26 9.77
CA ALA A 445 7.56 -1.67 9.41
C ALA A 445 9.05 -2.00 9.49
N ALA A 446 9.37 -3.15 10.06
CA ALA A 446 10.74 -3.65 10.17
C ALA A 446 10.80 -5.17 10.04
N GLY A 447 11.95 -5.66 9.56
CA GLY A 447 12.32 -7.07 9.60
C GLY A 447 13.41 -7.31 10.62
N LEU A 448 13.46 -8.50 11.22
CA LEU A 448 14.51 -8.89 12.14
C LEU A 448 14.80 -10.38 12.10
N SER A 449 15.94 -10.77 12.66
CA SER A 449 16.34 -12.16 12.85
C SER A 449 16.78 -12.37 14.27
N LEU A 450 16.37 -13.48 14.87
CA LEU A 450 16.72 -13.86 16.25
C LEU A 450 17.34 -15.25 16.27
N PRO A 451 18.19 -15.59 17.25
CA PRO A 451 18.54 -16.97 17.52
C PRO A 451 17.30 -17.79 17.91
N ALA A 452 17.20 -19.03 17.43
CA ALA A 452 16.12 -19.93 17.82
C ALA A 452 16.04 -20.08 19.35
N GLY A 453 14.80 -20.13 19.87
CA GLY A 453 14.52 -20.31 21.30
C GLY A 453 14.60 -19.03 22.15
N ARG A 454 14.98 -17.87 21.58
CA ARG A 454 15.06 -16.61 22.34
C ARG A 454 13.86 -15.66 22.12
N HIS A 455 12.78 -16.14 21.55
CA HIS A 455 11.59 -15.30 21.26
C HIS A 455 10.91 -14.74 22.51
N GLU A 456 10.86 -15.48 23.62
CA GLU A 456 10.28 -14.99 24.87
C GLU A 456 11.13 -13.90 25.53
N GLU A 457 12.47 -14.03 25.48
CA GLU A 457 13.38 -13.03 25.97
C GLU A 457 13.26 -11.74 25.14
N PHE A 458 13.21 -11.89 23.83
CA PHE A 458 12.97 -10.77 22.90
C PHE A 458 11.63 -10.10 23.20
N SER A 459 10.56 -10.86 23.41
CA SER A 459 9.23 -10.32 23.71
C SER A 459 9.25 -9.42 24.96
N ARG A 460 9.92 -9.87 26.02
CA ARG A 460 10.06 -9.07 27.26
C ARG A 460 10.92 -7.82 27.07
N ALA A 461 12.02 -7.93 26.35
CA ALA A 461 12.89 -6.81 26.04
C ALA A 461 12.18 -5.76 25.17
N PHE A 462 11.47 -6.20 24.14
CA PHE A 462 10.70 -5.34 23.25
C PHE A 462 9.55 -4.63 23.97
N GLU A 463 8.80 -5.36 24.82
CA GLU A 463 7.74 -4.77 25.66
C GLU A 463 8.30 -3.68 26.57
N THR A 464 9.45 -3.92 27.21
CA THR A 464 10.09 -2.93 28.09
C THR A 464 10.46 -1.65 27.33
N VAL A 465 11.05 -1.80 26.16
CA VAL A 465 11.45 -0.67 25.32
C VAL A 465 10.23 0.09 24.80
N VAL A 466 9.19 -0.62 24.34
CA VAL A 466 7.97 0.02 23.84
C VAL A 466 7.29 0.82 24.95
N ARG A 467 7.22 0.30 26.20
CA ARG A 467 6.66 1.03 27.36
C ARG A 467 7.38 2.34 27.64
N GLU A 468 8.68 2.40 27.39
CA GLU A 468 9.46 3.61 27.61
C GLU A 468 9.31 4.65 26.50
N LEU A 469 9.10 4.18 25.26
CA LEU A 469 9.13 5.05 24.07
C LEU A 469 7.74 5.56 23.65
N ILE A 470 6.67 4.82 23.95
CA ILE A 470 5.33 5.16 23.45
C ILE A 470 4.55 5.96 24.49
N ASP A 471 3.88 7.02 24.04
CA ASP A 471 2.89 7.69 24.89
C ASP A 471 1.66 6.76 25.07
N PRO A 472 1.18 6.51 26.30
CA PRO A 472 -0.05 5.74 26.51
C PRO A 472 -1.25 6.25 25.71
N ALA A 473 -1.33 7.53 25.38
CA ALA A 473 -2.37 8.10 24.53
C ALA A 473 -2.34 7.53 23.09
N ASP A 474 -1.16 7.20 22.57
CA ASP A 474 -1.01 6.60 21.23
C ASP A 474 -1.48 5.14 21.17
N LEU A 475 -1.65 4.48 22.33
CA LEU A 475 -2.23 3.15 22.44
C LEU A 475 -3.76 3.15 22.30
N GLU A 476 -4.38 4.31 22.36
CA GLU A 476 -5.79 4.50 22.04
C GLU A 476 -5.92 4.87 20.56
N GLY A 477 -6.61 4.04 19.79
CA GLY A 477 -6.83 4.33 18.37
C GLY A 477 -7.65 5.61 18.20
N VAL A 478 -7.32 6.39 17.19
CA VAL A 478 -8.08 7.59 16.80
C VAL A 478 -8.71 7.36 15.43
N ILE A 479 -10.01 7.60 15.33
CA ILE A 479 -10.72 7.62 14.05
C ILE A 479 -10.97 9.08 13.67
N GLU A 480 -10.24 9.57 12.66
CA GLU A 480 -10.49 10.89 12.11
C GLU A 480 -11.65 10.86 11.11
N THR A 481 -12.59 11.77 11.28
CA THR A 481 -13.76 11.91 10.41
C THR A 481 -13.81 13.30 9.77
N ASP A 482 -14.63 13.45 8.75
CA ASP A 482 -14.89 14.74 8.10
C ASP A 482 -16.12 15.45 8.72
N GLY A 483 -16.57 15.02 9.91
CA GLY A 483 -17.73 15.54 10.60
C GLY A 483 -19.06 15.03 10.01
N GLU A 484 -20.14 15.74 10.28
CA GLU A 484 -21.45 15.39 9.75
C GLU A 484 -21.57 15.76 8.27
N LEU A 485 -22.36 14.97 7.53
CA LEU A 485 -22.72 15.23 6.15
C LEU A 485 -24.15 15.80 6.12
N ASP A 486 -24.37 16.82 5.29
CA ASP A 486 -25.71 17.38 5.10
C ASP A 486 -26.64 16.34 4.47
N ALA A 487 -27.94 16.38 4.82
CA ALA A 487 -28.91 15.41 4.33
C ALA A 487 -28.97 15.40 2.79
N SER A 488 -28.86 16.57 2.15
CA SER A 488 -28.84 16.71 0.68
C SER A 488 -27.69 15.98 -0.02
N ASP A 489 -26.60 15.67 0.70
CA ASP A 489 -25.43 15.00 0.16
C ASP A 489 -25.46 13.47 0.37
N HIS A 490 -26.47 12.93 1.08
CA HIS A 490 -26.70 11.50 1.22
C HIS A 490 -27.37 10.92 -0.04
N ILE A 491 -26.74 11.10 -1.18
CA ILE A 491 -27.25 10.66 -2.47
C ILE A 491 -26.32 9.67 -3.17
N TYR A 492 -26.89 8.80 -3.97
CA TYR A 492 -26.15 7.78 -4.72
C TYR A 492 -25.07 8.38 -5.62
N GLN A 493 -25.37 9.50 -6.29
CA GLN A 493 -24.42 10.17 -7.17
C GLN A 493 -23.16 10.64 -6.43
N PHE A 494 -23.30 11.23 -5.24
CA PHE A 494 -22.16 11.66 -4.43
C PHE A 494 -21.32 10.47 -3.95
N ALA A 495 -21.97 9.34 -3.61
CA ALA A 495 -21.26 8.12 -3.27
C ALA A 495 -20.41 7.60 -4.44
N ILE A 496 -20.90 7.64 -5.68
CA ILE A 496 -20.11 7.28 -6.88
C ILE A 496 -18.93 8.24 -7.07
N GLU A 497 -19.15 9.53 -6.93
CA GLU A 497 -18.08 10.52 -7.08
C GLU A 497 -16.98 10.31 -6.05
N LEU A 498 -17.35 10.02 -4.79
CA LEU A 498 -16.40 9.69 -3.74
C LEU A 498 -15.64 8.38 -4.02
N ASP A 499 -16.31 7.34 -4.52
CA ASP A 499 -15.70 6.07 -4.87
C ASP A 499 -14.70 6.18 -6.04
N HIS A 500 -14.99 7.08 -6.99
CA HIS A 500 -14.14 7.32 -8.15
C HIS A 500 -12.98 8.27 -7.89
N ALA A 501 -13.01 9.07 -6.84
CA ALA A 501 -11.93 9.99 -6.51
C ALA A 501 -10.68 9.26 -5.99
N VAL A 502 -9.52 9.89 -6.14
CA VAL A 502 -8.24 9.29 -5.73
C VAL A 502 -8.00 9.55 -4.25
N TRP A 503 -8.29 8.54 -3.44
CA TRP A 503 -8.00 8.49 -2.00
C TRP A 503 -6.94 7.43 -1.70
N GLY A 504 -6.17 7.64 -0.62
CA GLY A 504 -5.17 6.66 -0.19
C GLY A 504 -4.26 7.19 0.91
N GLN A 505 -3.06 6.67 0.98
CA GLN A 505 -2.09 7.03 2.02
C GLN A 505 -1.80 8.54 2.01
N GLY A 506 -1.93 9.20 3.15
CA GLY A 506 -1.75 10.64 3.31
C GLY A 506 -2.84 11.52 2.67
N PHE A 507 -3.84 10.90 2.02
CA PHE A 507 -5.02 11.54 1.46
C PHE A 507 -6.24 10.63 1.61
N PRO A 508 -6.68 10.37 2.87
CA PRO A 508 -7.63 9.30 3.19
C PRO A 508 -9.03 9.54 2.63
N ALA A 509 -9.73 8.44 2.34
CA ALA A 509 -11.14 8.49 1.96
C ALA A 509 -12.00 9.13 3.06
N PRO A 510 -13.09 9.83 2.71
CA PRO A 510 -13.96 10.48 3.67
C PRO A 510 -14.67 9.50 4.59
N LEU A 511 -14.74 9.87 5.88
CA LEU A 511 -15.55 9.24 6.90
C LEU A 511 -16.44 10.30 7.54
N PHE A 512 -17.70 9.98 7.71
CA PHE A 512 -18.70 10.88 8.28
C PHE A 512 -19.18 10.36 9.63
N THR A 513 -19.73 11.27 10.45
CA THR A 513 -20.39 10.92 11.70
C THR A 513 -21.84 11.37 11.67
N ALA A 514 -22.74 10.57 12.23
CA ALA A 514 -24.10 10.98 12.54
C ALA A 514 -24.72 10.08 13.60
N THR A 515 -25.78 10.57 14.23
CA THR A 515 -26.64 9.77 15.12
C THR A 515 -27.80 9.19 14.31
N PHE A 516 -28.04 7.89 14.49
CA PHE A 516 -29.10 7.15 13.83
C PHE A 516 -29.93 6.34 14.82
N ASP A 517 -31.21 6.18 14.50
CA ASP A 517 -32.09 5.19 15.12
C ASP A 517 -32.01 3.87 14.32
N VAL A 518 -31.83 2.75 14.99
CA VAL A 518 -31.72 1.42 14.39
C VAL A 518 -33.11 0.82 14.23
N MET A 519 -33.70 0.95 13.05
CA MET A 519 -35.05 0.50 12.76
C MET A 519 -35.16 -1.02 12.57
N ALA A 520 -34.14 -1.64 12.03
CA ALA A 520 -34.05 -3.08 11.83
C ALA A 520 -32.60 -3.51 11.68
N GLN A 521 -32.32 -4.74 12.09
CA GLN A 521 -31.00 -5.34 11.95
C GLN A 521 -31.12 -6.86 11.74
N ARG A 522 -30.22 -7.43 10.92
CA ARG A 522 -30.14 -8.86 10.68
C ARG A 522 -28.72 -9.30 10.30
N VAL A 523 -28.33 -10.48 10.73
CA VAL A 523 -27.06 -11.09 10.33
C VAL A 523 -27.15 -11.60 8.89
N VAL A 524 -26.09 -11.35 8.10
CA VAL A 524 -25.94 -11.79 6.71
C VAL A 524 -24.59 -12.49 6.56
N GLY A 525 -24.59 -13.68 5.94
CA GLY A 525 -23.38 -14.47 5.72
C GLY A 525 -22.63 -14.82 7.01
N GLU A 526 -23.36 -14.99 8.12
CA GLU A 526 -22.86 -15.36 9.47
C GLU A 526 -21.85 -14.37 10.11
N LYS A 527 -21.35 -13.42 9.35
CA LYS A 527 -20.23 -12.54 9.75
C LYS A 527 -20.54 -11.06 9.68
N HIS A 528 -21.66 -10.66 9.11
CA HIS A 528 -21.95 -9.25 8.81
C HIS A 528 -23.33 -8.87 9.34
N LEU A 529 -23.49 -7.62 9.75
CA LEU A 529 -24.76 -7.08 10.18
C LEU A 529 -25.30 -6.11 9.12
N LYS A 530 -26.48 -6.44 8.55
CA LYS A 530 -27.24 -5.52 7.68
C LYS A 530 -28.23 -4.75 8.54
N LEU A 531 -28.32 -3.44 8.33
CA LEU A 531 -29.11 -2.53 9.14
C LEU A 531 -30.03 -1.66 8.25
N LYS A 532 -31.12 -1.21 8.85
CA LYS A 532 -31.90 -0.05 8.41
C LYS A 532 -31.73 1.03 9.47
N LEU A 533 -31.15 2.15 9.07
CA LEU A 533 -30.85 3.29 9.95
C LEU A 533 -31.71 4.47 9.57
N ALA A 534 -32.38 5.10 10.55
CA ALA A 534 -33.21 6.29 10.32
C ALA A 534 -32.52 7.55 10.87
N ARG A 535 -32.60 8.64 10.11
CA ARG A 535 -32.16 9.98 10.49
C ARG A 535 -33.05 11.02 9.78
N GLU A 536 -33.56 11.99 10.53
CA GLU A 536 -34.30 13.14 9.97
C GLU A 536 -35.48 12.75 9.03
N GLY A 537 -36.12 11.60 9.31
CA GLY A 537 -37.25 11.09 8.50
C GLY A 537 -36.84 10.24 7.30
N GLU A 538 -35.55 10.11 7.00
CA GLU A 538 -35.04 9.25 5.94
C GLU A 538 -34.53 7.92 6.50
N VAL A 539 -34.58 6.85 5.69
CA VAL A 539 -34.13 5.51 6.06
C VAL A 539 -33.06 5.03 5.09
N PHE A 540 -31.89 4.70 5.62
CA PHE A 540 -30.73 4.25 4.88
C PHE A 540 -30.49 2.76 5.06
N ASP A 541 -30.14 2.06 3.98
CA ASP A 541 -29.50 0.75 4.07
C ASP A 541 -28.08 0.91 4.59
N ALA A 542 -27.70 0.10 5.58
CA ALA A 542 -26.35 0.12 6.12
C ALA A 542 -25.80 -1.29 6.30
N MET A 543 -24.47 -1.38 6.33
CA MET A 543 -23.73 -2.64 6.53
C MET A 543 -22.59 -2.44 7.52
N ARG A 544 -22.52 -3.30 8.52
CA ARG A 544 -21.37 -3.47 9.39
C ARG A 544 -20.68 -4.80 9.04
N PHE A 545 -19.51 -4.74 8.45
CA PHE A 545 -18.76 -5.93 8.06
C PHE A 545 -18.02 -6.54 9.25
N PHE A 546 -17.93 -7.87 9.29
CA PHE A 546 -17.20 -8.64 10.31
C PHE A 546 -17.63 -8.35 11.76
N HIS A 547 -18.92 -8.09 11.94
CA HIS A 547 -19.54 -7.83 13.25
C HIS A 547 -20.97 -8.36 13.21
N PRO A 548 -21.22 -9.58 13.71
CA PRO A 548 -22.55 -10.19 13.68
C PRO A 548 -23.44 -9.76 14.86
N ASP A 549 -22.83 -9.16 15.91
CA ASP A 549 -23.54 -8.82 17.13
C ASP A 549 -24.50 -7.65 16.92
N PRO A 550 -25.70 -7.69 17.53
CA PRO A 550 -26.69 -6.63 17.39
C PRO A 550 -26.23 -5.32 18.02
N LEU A 551 -26.64 -4.20 17.43
CA LEU A 551 -26.38 -2.84 17.90
C LEU A 551 -27.56 -2.34 18.75
N PRO A 552 -27.33 -1.35 19.63
CA PRO A 552 -28.40 -0.65 20.36
C PRO A 552 -29.39 0.05 19.44
N ASP A 553 -30.58 0.38 19.94
CA ASP A 553 -31.65 1.05 19.17
C ASP A 553 -31.24 2.44 18.67
N ARG A 554 -30.27 3.09 19.31
CA ARG A 554 -29.74 4.40 18.90
C ARG A 554 -28.22 4.42 19.02
N ILE A 555 -27.57 4.81 17.91
CA ILE A 555 -26.11 4.82 17.80
C ILE A 555 -25.60 6.13 17.22
N ARG A 556 -24.42 6.57 17.69
CA ARG A 556 -23.56 7.49 16.95
C ARG A 556 -22.61 6.67 16.10
N ALA A 557 -22.75 6.75 14.78
CA ALA A 557 -21.98 5.94 13.84
C ALA A 557 -20.91 6.76 13.14
N VAL A 558 -19.75 6.13 12.88
CA VAL A 558 -18.78 6.55 11.86
C VAL A 558 -19.01 5.71 10.62
N TYR A 559 -19.23 6.35 9.48
CA TYR A 559 -19.60 5.66 8.25
C TYR A 559 -18.98 6.29 6.99
N ALA A 560 -18.89 5.49 5.95
CA ALA A 560 -18.61 5.92 4.58
C ALA A 560 -19.85 5.73 3.70
N LEU A 561 -20.01 6.57 2.69
CA LEU A 561 -20.98 6.35 1.63
C LEU A 561 -20.45 5.28 0.68
N MET A 562 -21.30 4.35 0.27
CA MET A 562 -20.96 3.28 -0.65
C MET A 562 -22.04 3.16 -1.72
N PRO A 563 -21.68 3.26 -3.01
CA PRO A 563 -22.61 2.92 -4.07
C PRO A 563 -22.86 1.40 -4.04
N ASN A 564 -24.12 1.00 -4.01
CA ASN A 564 -24.53 -0.39 -4.02
C ASN A 564 -25.41 -0.65 -5.25
N GLU A 565 -25.11 -1.72 -5.98
CA GLU A 565 -25.94 -2.18 -7.09
C GLU A 565 -26.31 -3.64 -6.85
N PHE A 566 -27.59 -3.90 -6.73
CA PHE A 566 -28.12 -5.25 -6.53
C PHE A 566 -29.30 -5.49 -7.44
N ASN A 567 -29.25 -6.55 -8.27
CA ASN A 567 -30.28 -6.88 -9.27
C ASN A 567 -30.63 -5.70 -10.21
N GLY A 568 -29.63 -4.91 -10.61
CA GLY A 568 -29.82 -3.74 -11.48
C GLY A 568 -30.41 -2.50 -10.78
N GLN A 569 -30.73 -2.58 -9.50
CA GLN A 569 -31.16 -1.43 -8.71
C GLN A 569 -29.94 -0.75 -8.05
N GLN A 570 -29.80 0.54 -8.30
CA GLN A 570 -28.78 1.40 -7.71
C GLN A 570 -29.31 2.02 -6.43
N ALA A 571 -28.58 1.91 -5.34
CA ALA A 571 -28.95 2.45 -4.05
C ALA A 571 -27.73 2.94 -3.28
N LEU A 572 -27.92 3.98 -2.48
CA LEU A 572 -26.94 4.38 -1.48
C LEU A 572 -26.95 3.37 -0.33
N GLN A 573 -25.76 2.95 0.10
CA GLN A 573 -25.57 2.17 1.31
C GLN A 573 -24.54 2.83 2.22
N LEU A 574 -24.76 2.81 3.53
CA LEU A 574 -23.80 3.30 4.52
C LEU A 574 -22.91 2.12 4.96
N LYS A 575 -21.59 2.27 4.86
CA LYS A 575 -20.63 1.31 5.41
C LYS A 575 -20.20 1.78 6.79
N LEU A 576 -20.70 1.15 7.85
CA LEU A 576 -20.33 1.47 9.22
C LEU A 576 -18.89 0.99 9.51
N GLN A 577 -18.07 1.91 10.02
CA GLN A 577 -16.69 1.63 10.45
C GLN A 577 -16.59 1.50 11.96
N HIS A 578 -17.30 2.36 12.70
CA HIS A 578 -17.34 2.37 14.14
C HIS A 578 -18.73 2.85 14.62
N TRP A 579 -19.08 2.56 15.85
CA TRP A 579 -20.29 3.04 16.47
C TRP A 579 -20.13 3.10 18.00
N GLU A 580 -20.90 3.99 18.62
CA GLU A 580 -21.04 4.12 20.07
C GLU A 580 -22.54 4.22 20.40
N PRO A 581 -23.00 3.72 21.56
CA PRO A 581 -24.36 4.00 22.00
C PRO A 581 -24.58 5.51 22.09
N ALA A 582 -25.60 6.02 21.44
CA ALA A 582 -26.00 7.40 21.63
C ALA A 582 -26.87 7.47 22.90
N GLY A 583 -26.45 8.24 23.90
CA GLY A 583 -27.26 8.47 25.09
C GLY A 583 -28.65 9.00 24.71
N GLU A 584 -29.65 8.72 25.55
CA GLU A 584 -30.98 9.31 25.40
C GLU A 584 -30.83 10.82 25.25
N SER A 585 -31.45 11.40 24.22
CA SER A 585 -31.50 12.85 24.10
C SER A 585 -32.27 13.39 25.30
N LEU A 586 -31.61 14.23 26.09
CA LEU A 586 -32.30 15.15 27.04
C LEU A 586 -33.11 16.16 26.19
N GLN A 587 -34.18 15.68 25.55
CA GLN A 587 -35.22 16.55 24.99
C GLN A 587 -36.43 16.48 25.90
N ASP A 588 -36.78 17.67 26.40
CA ASP A 588 -38.01 18.05 27.08
C ASP A 588 -38.26 17.57 28.52
N SER A 589 -37.45 18.07 29.44
CA SER A 589 -37.98 18.45 30.75
C SER A 589 -38.03 19.99 30.87
N SER A 590 -38.72 20.66 29.97
CA SER A 590 -39.05 22.07 30.16
C SER A 590 -40.53 22.33 29.86
N CYS A 591 -41.22 22.84 30.87
CA CYS A 591 -42.59 23.36 30.85
C CYS A 591 -43.72 22.36 31.15
N LYS A 592 -43.83 21.94 32.40
CA LYS A 592 -45.16 21.98 33.04
C LYS A 592 -45.32 23.37 33.66
N PRO A 593 -46.36 24.14 33.32
CA PRO A 593 -46.66 25.38 34.02
C PRO A 593 -47.07 25.01 35.45
N GLN A 594 -46.38 25.57 36.44
CA GLN A 594 -46.82 25.57 37.82
C GLN A 594 -48.14 26.31 37.87
N GLY A 595 -49.23 25.60 38.14
CA GLY A 595 -50.51 26.17 38.47
C GLY A 595 -50.39 26.97 39.75
N ASP A 596 -50.77 28.19 39.68
CA ASP A 596 -50.94 29.17 40.73
C ASP A 596 -51.90 28.62 41.82
N PRO A 597 -51.58 28.53 43.10
CA PRO A 597 -52.56 28.29 44.14
C PRO A 597 -53.20 29.64 44.51
N GLY A 598 -54.36 29.91 43.82
CA GLY A 598 -55.21 31.02 44.16
C GLY A 598 -55.76 30.97 45.59
N LEU A 599 -55.76 32.13 46.14
CA LEU A 599 -56.46 32.62 47.28
C LEU A 599 -57.82 31.94 47.55
N THR A 600 -57.97 31.41 48.75
CA THR A 600 -58.89 31.84 49.81
C THR A 600 -58.55 31.12 51.11
#